data_defac179f882243a6dec4204651d9c9c
#
_entry.id   defac179f882243a6dec4204651d9c9c
#
_cell.length_a   1.000
_cell.length_b   1.000
_cell.length_c   1.000
_cell.angle_alpha   90.00
_cell.angle_beta   90.00
_cell.angle_gamma   90.00
#
_symmetry.space_group_name_H-M   'P 1'
#
loop_
_entity.id
_entity.type
_entity.pdbx_description
1 polymer ?
#
loop_
_entity_poly.entity_id
_entity_poly.type
_entity_poly.pdbx_seq_one_letter_code
_entity_poly.pdbx_strand_id
1 'polypeptide(L)'
;MKRIFADFHLCPNLRDLEQTARIIRKASQLGYRLIAVPLPSNFPEDRLTQLQNLCSEAGVDFASRIDLKPKTPKELLSSLRNFRRRFEIVAVMCDSKSVARQAAKDRRVDLLNFQSVDFHKRFFDKAEAELASQSFASLEIDLKPLLVLEGPARTRLLSYLRREVAIAQEFHVPIVMSSGASEELLLRKPRELASLASLFDLDTASAIKAVSENPVAIVRRNREKLDSRFVAPGIRIIRRGRDCEEM
;
A
#
# COMPACT_ATOMS: atom_id res chain seq x y z
N MET A 1 -10.94 -21.40 -1.49
CA MET A 1 -9.92 -20.83 -0.57
C MET A 1 -10.54 -19.77 0.32
N LYS A 2 -10.12 -19.70 1.59
CA LYS A 2 -10.59 -18.65 2.51
C LYS A 2 -10.01 -17.31 2.07
N ARG A 3 -10.83 -16.24 2.00
CA ARG A 3 -10.37 -14.91 1.58
C ARG A 3 -9.38 -14.34 2.60
N ILE A 4 -8.26 -13.81 2.12
CA ILE A 4 -7.25 -13.13 2.92
C ILE A 4 -7.57 -11.64 2.90
N PHE A 5 -7.82 -11.06 4.07
CA PHE A 5 -7.97 -9.62 4.23
C PHE A 5 -6.64 -8.98 4.59
N ALA A 6 -6.37 -7.82 4.02
CA ALA A 6 -5.12 -7.10 4.19
C ALA A 6 -5.35 -5.64 4.61
N ASP A 7 -4.44 -5.11 5.42
CA ASP A 7 -4.29 -3.69 5.69
C ASP A 7 -2.89 -3.25 5.27
N PHE A 8 -2.82 -2.40 4.27
CA PHE A 8 -1.53 -2.02 3.65
C PHE A 8 -0.89 -0.79 4.28
N HIS A 9 -1.57 -0.11 5.20
CA HIS A 9 -1.04 1.10 5.83
C HIS A 9 -1.34 1.12 7.33
N LEU A 10 -0.74 0.18 8.05
CA LEU A 10 -0.77 0.16 9.51
C LEU A 10 0.43 0.96 10.04
N CYS A 11 0.18 2.04 10.78
CA CYS A 11 1.18 3.03 11.17
C CYS A 11 1.44 3.03 12.70
N PRO A 12 1.94 1.94 13.30
CA PRO A 12 2.27 1.93 14.72
C PRO A 12 3.46 2.83 15.03
N ASN A 13 3.63 3.18 16.30
CA ASN A 13 4.85 3.81 16.75
C ASN A 13 5.99 2.79 16.86
N LEU A 14 6.80 2.69 15.82
CA LEU A 14 7.90 1.72 15.74
C LEU A 14 8.97 1.87 16.87
N ARG A 15 8.94 2.95 17.63
CA ARG A 15 9.82 3.13 18.80
C ARG A 15 9.24 2.49 20.07
N ASP A 16 7.93 2.23 20.08
CA ASP A 16 7.20 1.60 21.16
C ASP A 16 6.73 0.20 20.71
N LEU A 17 7.51 -0.81 21.09
CA LEU A 17 7.24 -2.21 20.73
C LEU A 17 5.94 -2.73 21.35
N GLU A 18 5.58 -2.24 22.54
CA GLU A 18 4.35 -2.68 23.20
C GLU A 18 3.12 -2.15 22.50
N GLN A 19 3.11 -0.87 22.13
CA GLN A 19 2.04 -0.27 21.31
C GLN A 19 1.96 -0.95 19.93
N THR A 20 3.11 -1.21 19.31
CA THR A 20 3.19 -1.94 18.02
C THR A 20 2.56 -3.32 18.14
N ALA A 21 2.91 -4.10 19.19
CA ALA A 21 2.36 -5.42 19.41
C ALA A 21 0.84 -5.40 19.68
N ARG A 22 0.35 -4.40 20.43
CA ARG A 22 -1.10 -4.23 20.65
C ARG A 22 -1.86 -3.99 19.35
N ILE A 23 -1.38 -3.08 18.49
CA ILE A 23 -1.99 -2.78 17.20
C ILE A 23 -2.01 -4.02 16.29
N ILE A 24 -0.89 -4.77 16.20
CA ILE A 24 -0.79 -5.98 15.38
C ILE A 24 -1.77 -7.06 15.89
N ARG A 25 -1.80 -7.31 17.20
CA ARG A 25 -2.75 -8.26 17.80
C ARG A 25 -4.20 -7.83 17.53
N LYS A 26 -4.49 -6.54 17.63
CA LYS A 26 -5.82 -6.00 17.32
C LYS A 26 -6.20 -6.24 15.87
N ALA A 27 -5.29 -5.98 14.92
CA ALA A 27 -5.52 -6.25 13.50
C ALA A 27 -5.83 -7.73 13.25
N SER A 28 -5.06 -8.64 13.85
CA SER A 28 -5.31 -10.08 13.79
C SER A 28 -6.69 -10.47 14.32
N GLN A 29 -7.08 -9.95 15.50
CA GLN A 29 -8.39 -10.19 16.13
C GLN A 29 -9.55 -9.70 15.26
N LEU A 30 -9.37 -8.59 14.56
CA LEU A 30 -10.36 -8.05 13.62
C LEU A 30 -10.46 -8.84 12.31
N GLY A 31 -9.54 -9.76 12.06
CA GLY A 31 -9.59 -10.68 10.92
C GLY A 31 -8.64 -10.37 9.78
N TYR A 32 -7.72 -9.42 9.93
CA TYR A 32 -6.62 -9.23 8.99
C TYR A 32 -5.65 -10.42 9.05
N ARG A 33 -5.13 -10.82 7.90
CA ARG A 33 -4.14 -11.91 7.77
C ARG A 33 -2.89 -11.49 7.02
N LEU A 34 -2.89 -10.31 6.45
CA LEU A 34 -1.74 -9.66 5.83
C LEU A 34 -1.76 -8.20 6.26
N ILE A 35 -0.63 -7.71 6.76
CA ILE A 35 -0.46 -6.29 7.09
C ILE A 35 0.83 -5.76 6.49
N ALA A 36 0.81 -4.49 6.12
CA ALA A 36 2.03 -3.76 5.76
C ALA A 36 2.23 -2.57 6.69
N VAL A 37 3.47 -2.38 7.08
CA VAL A 37 3.89 -1.29 7.97
C VAL A 37 4.93 -0.45 7.24
N PRO A 38 4.73 0.87 7.13
CA PRO A 38 5.73 1.77 6.58
C PRO A 38 6.99 1.79 7.44
N LEU A 39 8.12 1.45 6.83
CA LEU A 39 9.41 1.43 7.50
C LEU A 39 10.29 2.58 7.00
N PRO A 40 11.09 3.21 7.85
CA PRO A 40 12.17 4.10 7.43
C PRO A 40 13.16 3.38 6.51
N SER A 41 13.78 4.11 5.59
CA SER A 41 14.75 3.55 4.64
C SER A 41 15.98 2.90 5.28
N ASN A 42 16.32 3.31 6.50
CA ASN A 42 17.42 2.81 7.31
C ASN A 42 16.95 2.01 8.53
N PHE A 43 15.78 1.35 8.44
CA PHE A 43 15.25 0.58 9.56
C PHE A 43 16.19 -0.57 9.91
N PRO A 44 16.60 -0.72 11.20
CA PRO A 44 17.55 -1.73 11.64
C PRO A 44 17.02 -3.15 11.42
N GLU A 45 17.88 -4.07 11.03
CA GLU A 45 17.50 -5.44 10.66
C GLU A 45 17.06 -6.28 11.86
N ASP A 46 17.68 -6.07 13.02
CA ASP A 46 17.27 -6.67 14.29
C ASP A 46 15.84 -6.28 14.67
N ARG A 47 15.49 -5.00 14.49
CA ARG A 47 14.13 -4.49 14.73
C ARG A 47 13.12 -4.99 13.68
N LEU A 48 13.56 -5.15 12.45
CA LEU A 48 12.72 -5.77 11.41
C LEU A 48 12.37 -7.21 11.79
N THR A 49 13.36 -7.98 12.24
CA THR A 49 13.16 -9.35 12.72
C THR A 49 12.20 -9.40 13.92
N GLN A 50 12.34 -8.48 14.89
CA GLN A 50 11.39 -8.37 16.01
C GLN A 50 9.97 -8.11 15.53
N LEU A 51 9.77 -7.19 14.57
CA LEU A 51 8.46 -6.88 14.01
C LEU A 51 7.85 -8.08 13.28
N GLN A 52 8.66 -8.81 12.52
CA GLN A 52 8.24 -10.05 11.84
C GLN A 52 7.81 -11.13 12.84
N ASN A 53 8.54 -11.29 13.95
CA ASN A 53 8.19 -12.23 15.01
C ASN A 53 6.86 -11.86 15.67
N LEU A 54 6.63 -10.58 15.99
CA LEU A 54 5.35 -10.10 16.53
C LEU A 54 4.18 -10.39 15.59
N CYS A 55 4.36 -10.22 14.28
CA CYS A 55 3.35 -10.53 13.29
C CYS A 55 3.08 -12.04 13.20
N SER A 56 4.15 -12.85 13.21
CA SER A 56 4.06 -14.31 13.19
C SER A 56 3.34 -14.86 14.41
N GLU A 57 3.66 -14.37 15.61
CA GLU A 57 2.99 -14.73 16.87
C GLU A 57 1.50 -14.37 16.85
N ALA A 58 1.15 -13.25 16.22
CA ALA A 58 -0.22 -12.83 16.04
C ALA A 58 -0.96 -13.61 14.92
N GLY A 59 -0.28 -14.47 14.16
CA GLY A 59 -0.83 -15.21 13.03
C GLY A 59 -1.18 -14.31 11.83
N VAL A 60 -0.38 -13.26 11.61
CA VAL A 60 -0.53 -12.30 10.51
C VAL A 60 0.73 -12.30 9.66
N ASP A 61 0.57 -12.37 8.35
CA ASP A 61 1.66 -12.22 7.39
C ASP A 61 2.09 -10.75 7.34
N PHE A 62 3.39 -10.50 7.37
CA PHE A 62 3.98 -9.17 7.33
C PHE A 62 4.55 -8.87 5.95
N ALA A 63 4.24 -7.69 5.42
CA ALA A 63 4.86 -7.15 4.22
C ALA A 63 5.60 -5.84 4.53
N SER A 64 6.87 -5.77 4.15
CA SER A 64 7.66 -4.56 4.30
C SER A 64 7.22 -3.50 3.31
N ARG A 65 6.93 -2.29 3.80
CA ARG A 65 6.48 -1.16 3.00
C ARG A 65 7.41 0.04 3.18
N ILE A 66 7.63 0.79 2.11
CA ILE A 66 8.26 2.11 2.16
C ILE A 66 7.33 3.16 1.57
N ASP A 67 7.20 4.29 2.28
CA ASP A 67 6.47 5.47 1.81
C ASP A 67 7.46 6.51 1.31
N LEU A 68 7.53 6.67 0.00
CA LEU A 68 8.40 7.65 -0.64
C LEU A 68 7.69 9.01 -0.70
N LYS A 69 8.37 10.07 -0.24
CA LYS A 69 7.89 11.46 -0.26
C LYS A 69 8.83 12.35 -1.08
N PRO A 70 9.01 12.07 -2.37
CA PRO A 70 9.95 12.83 -3.20
C PRO A 70 9.38 14.21 -3.53
N LYS A 71 10.27 15.22 -3.57
CA LYS A 71 9.92 16.58 -4.00
C LYS A 71 9.94 16.73 -5.51
N THR A 72 10.73 15.90 -6.20
CA THR A 72 10.91 15.97 -7.66
C THR A 72 10.86 14.58 -8.29
N PRO A 73 10.53 14.49 -9.60
CA PRO A 73 10.61 13.22 -10.34
C PRO A 73 12.00 12.58 -10.32
N LYS A 74 13.07 13.37 -10.33
CA LYS A 74 14.46 12.88 -10.26
C LYS A 74 14.75 12.18 -8.92
N GLU A 75 14.31 12.78 -7.83
CA GLU A 75 14.41 12.20 -6.48
C GLU A 75 13.63 10.91 -6.38
N LEU A 76 12.40 10.86 -6.94
CA LEU A 76 11.62 9.62 -7.02
C LEU A 76 12.37 8.51 -7.74
N LEU A 77 12.91 8.78 -8.93
CA LEU A 77 13.65 7.79 -9.71
C LEU A 77 14.88 7.26 -8.97
N SER A 78 15.60 8.13 -8.26
CA SER A 78 16.72 7.74 -7.40
C SER A 78 16.28 6.86 -6.25
N SER A 79 15.23 7.24 -5.54
CA SER A 79 14.66 6.44 -4.44
C SER A 79 14.19 5.07 -4.92
N LEU A 80 13.53 4.99 -6.08
CA LEU A 80 13.08 3.72 -6.66
C LEU A 80 14.24 2.78 -7.02
N ARG A 81 15.38 3.31 -7.48
CA ARG A 81 16.60 2.49 -7.74
C ARG A 81 17.14 1.87 -6.46
N ASN A 82 17.13 2.65 -5.37
CA ASN A 82 17.73 2.24 -4.10
C ASN A 82 16.83 1.29 -3.29
N PHE A 83 15.50 1.47 -3.37
CA PHE A 83 14.58 0.82 -2.42
C PHE A 83 13.73 -0.28 -3.03
N ARG A 84 13.49 -0.32 -4.37
CA ARG A 84 12.57 -1.29 -4.96
C ARG A 84 12.91 -2.76 -4.66
N ARG A 85 14.18 -3.10 -4.54
CA ARG A 85 14.63 -4.47 -4.23
C ARG A 85 14.69 -4.78 -2.74
N ARG A 86 14.46 -3.80 -1.88
CA ARG A 86 14.53 -3.93 -0.41
C ARG A 86 13.17 -4.04 0.25
N PHE A 87 12.14 -3.54 -0.41
CA PHE A 87 10.78 -3.50 0.13
C PHE A 87 9.81 -4.23 -0.78
N GLU A 88 8.87 -4.94 -0.16
CA GLU A 88 7.81 -5.66 -0.87
C GLU A 88 6.80 -4.68 -1.46
N ILE A 89 6.52 -3.56 -0.78
CA ILE A 89 5.56 -2.55 -1.20
C ILE A 89 6.26 -1.19 -1.28
N VAL A 90 6.12 -0.52 -2.40
CA VAL A 90 6.56 0.86 -2.61
C VAL A 90 5.34 1.74 -2.85
N ALA A 91 5.02 2.60 -1.88
CA ALA A 91 4.00 3.62 -1.99
C ALA A 91 4.64 4.99 -2.25
N VAL A 92 4.01 5.82 -3.07
CA VAL A 92 4.44 7.19 -3.34
C VAL A 92 3.39 8.16 -2.86
N MET A 93 3.80 9.07 -1.98
CA MET A 93 2.98 10.20 -1.53
C MET A 93 2.99 11.28 -2.62
N CYS A 94 1.87 11.44 -3.29
CA CYS A 94 1.74 12.28 -4.48
C CYS A 94 1.38 13.72 -4.11
N ASP A 95 2.39 14.48 -3.63
CA ASP A 95 2.22 15.87 -3.18
C ASP A 95 2.37 16.91 -4.31
N SER A 96 2.80 16.50 -5.50
CA SER A 96 2.88 17.35 -6.69
C SER A 96 2.50 16.60 -7.96
N LYS A 97 1.96 17.32 -8.94
CA LYS A 97 1.51 16.74 -10.22
C LYS A 97 2.64 16.07 -10.99
N SER A 98 3.85 16.62 -10.96
CA SER A 98 5.00 16.05 -11.67
C SER A 98 5.47 14.74 -11.04
N VAL A 99 5.45 14.65 -9.70
CA VAL A 99 5.76 13.42 -8.97
C VAL A 99 4.69 12.38 -9.20
N ALA A 100 3.40 12.75 -9.10
CA ALA A 100 2.27 11.85 -9.34
C ALA A 100 2.36 11.22 -10.73
N ARG A 101 2.55 12.03 -11.79
CA ARG A 101 2.73 11.55 -13.17
C ARG A 101 3.92 10.60 -13.34
N GLN A 102 5.05 10.92 -12.69
CA GLN A 102 6.21 10.03 -12.76
C GLN A 102 5.96 8.73 -11.99
N ALA A 103 5.29 8.78 -10.84
CA ALA A 103 4.93 7.60 -10.06
C ALA A 103 3.96 6.70 -10.82
N ALA A 104 2.91 7.28 -11.41
CA ALA A 104 1.88 6.54 -12.13
C ALA A 104 2.41 5.73 -13.31
N LYS A 105 3.42 6.24 -14.04
CA LYS A 105 4.00 5.52 -15.19
C LYS A 105 5.12 4.55 -14.84
N ASP A 106 5.62 4.55 -13.60
CA ASP A 106 6.79 3.73 -13.21
C ASP A 106 6.36 2.39 -12.61
N ARG A 107 6.66 1.29 -13.30
CA ARG A 107 6.30 -0.08 -12.88
C ARG A 107 6.94 -0.55 -11.56
N ARG A 108 7.81 0.26 -10.95
CA ARG A 108 8.40 0.00 -9.64
C ARG A 108 7.55 0.54 -8.50
N VAL A 109 6.55 1.38 -8.80
CA VAL A 109 5.59 1.91 -7.85
C VAL A 109 4.39 0.96 -7.77
N ASP A 110 3.97 0.64 -6.57
CA ASP A 110 2.81 -0.22 -6.33
C ASP A 110 1.56 0.59 -5.98
N LEU A 111 1.74 1.67 -5.19
CA LEU A 111 0.65 2.46 -4.64
C LEU A 111 0.86 3.95 -4.88
N LEU A 112 -0.19 4.61 -5.35
CA LEU A 112 -0.30 6.06 -5.45
C LEU A 112 -1.19 6.53 -4.29
N ASN A 113 -0.62 7.29 -3.36
CA ASN A 113 -1.34 7.78 -2.18
C ASN A 113 -1.44 9.31 -2.21
N PHE A 114 -2.67 9.82 -2.08
CA PHE A 114 -2.98 11.26 -2.07
C PHE A 114 -3.52 11.63 -0.70
N GLN A 115 -2.63 11.90 0.26
CA GLN A 115 -3.01 12.17 1.66
C GLN A 115 -3.62 13.56 1.88
N SER A 116 -3.37 14.51 0.98
CA SER A 116 -3.80 15.89 1.18
C SER A 116 -5.32 16.02 1.18
N VAL A 117 -5.82 16.80 2.14
CA VAL A 117 -7.23 17.29 2.15
C VAL A 117 -7.39 18.53 1.27
N ASP A 118 -6.28 19.10 0.80
CA ASP A 118 -6.27 20.24 -0.11
C ASP A 118 -6.49 19.76 -1.54
N PHE A 119 -7.55 20.28 -2.17
CA PHE A 119 -7.90 20.01 -3.56
C PHE A 119 -6.73 20.23 -4.53
N HIS A 120 -5.95 21.31 -4.32
CA HIS A 120 -4.82 21.64 -5.19
C HIS A 120 -3.68 20.65 -5.13
N LYS A 121 -3.70 19.73 -4.18
CA LYS A 121 -2.70 18.66 -3.99
C LYS A 121 -3.22 17.25 -4.28
N ARG A 122 -4.45 17.13 -4.79
CA ARG A 122 -5.02 15.83 -5.20
C ARG A 122 -5.07 15.76 -6.72
N PHE A 123 -4.07 15.13 -7.30
CA PHE A 123 -3.79 15.16 -8.74
C PHE A 123 -4.28 13.94 -9.50
N PHE A 124 -5.04 13.03 -8.84
CA PHE A 124 -5.55 11.84 -9.51
C PHE A 124 -6.64 12.25 -10.51
N ASP A 125 -6.24 12.41 -11.76
CA ASP A 125 -7.10 12.73 -12.89
C ASP A 125 -7.06 11.62 -13.96
N LYS A 126 -7.81 11.76 -15.06
CA LYS A 126 -7.89 10.76 -16.13
C LYS A 126 -6.52 10.41 -16.73
N ALA A 127 -5.67 11.39 -16.96
CA ALA A 127 -4.33 11.14 -17.50
C ALA A 127 -3.41 10.46 -16.47
N GLU A 128 -3.61 10.68 -15.16
CA GLU A 128 -2.93 9.93 -14.10
C GLU A 128 -3.39 8.47 -14.09
N ALA A 129 -4.70 8.26 -14.16
CA ALA A 129 -5.29 6.93 -14.16
C ALA A 129 -4.89 6.12 -15.40
N GLU A 130 -4.81 6.73 -16.58
CA GLU A 130 -4.31 6.08 -17.79
C GLU A 130 -2.87 5.59 -17.62
N LEU A 131 -1.98 6.42 -17.07
CA LEU A 131 -0.60 6.02 -16.78
C LEU A 131 -0.55 4.88 -15.74
N ALA A 132 -1.34 4.98 -14.67
CA ALA A 132 -1.40 3.98 -13.61
C ALA A 132 -1.89 2.62 -14.12
N SER A 133 -2.91 2.60 -14.98
CA SER A 133 -3.45 1.36 -15.57
C SER A 133 -2.39 0.60 -16.40
N GLN A 134 -1.51 1.32 -17.10
CA GLN A 134 -0.45 0.75 -17.92
C GLN A 134 0.75 0.26 -17.10
N SER A 135 0.98 0.83 -15.92
CA SER A 135 2.10 0.48 -15.03
C SER A 135 1.76 -0.55 -13.97
N PHE A 136 0.46 -0.85 -13.77
CA PHE A 136 -0.08 -1.66 -12.68
C PHE A 136 0.03 -1.02 -11.29
N ALA A 137 0.17 0.30 -11.20
CA ALA A 137 0.07 1.03 -9.95
C ALA A 137 -1.40 1.09 -9.50
N SER A 138 -1.64 0.98 -8.21
CA SER A 138 -2.98 1.03 -7.62
C SER A 138 -3.21 2.35 -6.91
N LEU A 139 -4.45 2.83 -6.92
CA LEU A 139 -4.87 3.97 -6.09
C LEU A 139 -5.05 3.50 -4.64
N GLU A 140 -4.28 4.06 -3.71
CA GLU A 140 -4.47 3.79 -2.29
C GLU A 140 -5.33 4.86 -1.63
N ILE A 141 -6.32 4.42 -0.86
CA ILE A 141 -7.22 5.26 -0.08
C ILE A 141 -7.05 4.91 1.40
N ASP A 142 -6.48 5.85 2.17
CA ASP A 142 -6.43 5.75 3.62
C ASP A 142 -7.75 6.21 4.23
N LEU A 143 -8.33 5.39 5.13
CA LEU A 143 -9.62 5.70 5.75
C LEU A 143 -9.52 6.48 7.06
N LYS A 144 -8.34 6.56 7.69
CA LYS A 144 -8.14 7.37 8.90
C LYS A 144 -8.66 8.80 8.75
N PRO A 145 -8.42 9.55 7.65
CA PRO A 145 -8.95 10.89 7.50
C PRO A 145 -10.49 10.96 7.56
N LEU A 146 -11.19 9.96 7.02
CA LEU A 146 -12.66 9.90 7.11
C LEU A 146 -13.16 9.67 8.52
N LEU A 147 -12.38 8.98 9.36
CA LEU A 147 -12.73 8.69 10.74
C LEU A 147 -12.48 9.88 11.68
N VAL A 148 -11.44 10.69 11.39
CA VAL A 148 -10.99 11.76 12.30
C VAL A 148 -11.41 13.17 11.86
N LEU A 149 -11.65 13.40 10.57
CA LEU A 149 -12.11 14.70 10.09
C LEU A 149 -13.60 14.91 10.38
N GLU A 150 -13.99 16.16 10.61
CA GLU A 150 -15.36 16.55 10.88
C GLU A 150 -15.82 17.67 9.97
N GLY A 151 -17.14 17.87 9.92
CA GLY A 151 -17.77 18.99 9.24
C GLY A 151 -17.35 19.15 7.76
N PRO A 152 -17.12 20.39 7.29
CA PRO A 152 -16.83 20.68 5.89
C PRO A 152 -15.57 20.00 5.35
N ALA A 153 -14.58 19.70 6.21
CA ALA A 153 -13.36 19.02 5.78
C ALA A 153 -13.64 17.57 5.36
N ARG A 154 -14.44 16.84 6.14
CA ARG A 154 -14.89 15.47 5.81
C ARG A 154 -15.72 15.46 4.52
N THR A 155 -16.66 16.40 4.37
CA THR A 155 -17.51 16.50 3.17
C THR A 155 -16.68 16.76 1.92
N ARG A 156 -15.69 17.65 1.98
CA ARG A 156 -14.77 17.90 0.86
C ARG A 156 -13.97 16.65 0.52
N LEU A 157 -13.42 15.97 1.52
CA LEU A 157 -12.67 14.72 1.29
C LEU A 157 -13.54 13.67 0.58
N LEU A 158 -14.77 13.46 1.03
CA LEU A 158 -15.71 12.53 0.38
C LEU A 158 -15.98 12.89 -1.08
N SER A 159 -16.16 14.18 -1.38
CA SER A 159 -16.34 14.66 -2.76
C SER A 159 -15.12 14.33 -3.64
N TYR A 160 -13.91 14.47 -3.10
CA TYR A 160 -12.69 14.11 -3.85
C TYR A 160 -12.55 12.60 -4.06
N LEU A 161 -12.80 11.81 -3.03
CA LEU A 161 -12.74 10.35 -3.12
C LEU A 161 -13.75 9.81 -4.14
N ARG A 162 -14.98 10.34 -4.18
CA ARG A 162 -15.97 10.00 -5.22
C ARG A 162 -15.43 10.21 -6.62
N ARG A 163 -14.84 11.38 -6.87
CA ARG A 163 -14.25 11.69 -8.18
C ARG A 163 -13.09 10.76 -8.51
N GLU A 164 -12.18 10.54 -7.57
CA GLU A 164 -11.00 9.68 -7.77
C GLU A 164 -11.40 8.23 -8.00
N VAL A 165 -12.36 7.72 -7.25
CA VAL A 165 -12.90 6.37 -7.41
C VAL A 165 -13.59 6.20 -8.76
N ALA A 166 -14.40 7.16 -9.18
CA ALA A 166 -15.05 7.13 -10.49
C ALA A 166 -14.01 7.07 -11.64
N ILE A 167 -12.95 7.88 -11.54
CA ILE A 167 -11.85 7.87 -12.52
C ILE A 167 -11.08 6.53 -12.45
N ALA A 168 -10.78 6.02 -11.26
CA ALA A 168 -10.09 4.74 -11.13
C ALA A 168 -10.89 3.59 -11.74
N GLN A 169 -12.21 3.57 -11.58
CA GLN A 169 -13.10 2.58 -12.19
C GLN A 169 -13.16 2.73 -13.71
N GLU A 170 -13.27 3.95 -14.24
CA GLU A 170 -13.29 4.24 -15.69
C GLU A 170 -12.02 3.70 -16.40
N PHE A 171 -10.86 3.84 -15.77
CA PHE A 171 -9.57 3.41 -16.31
C PHE A 171 -9.10 2.05 -15.80
N HIS A 172 -9.94 1.31 -15.08
CA HIS A 172 -9.63 -0.01 -14.51
C HIS A 172 -8.37 -0.01 -13.61
N VAL A 173 -8.09 1.11 -12.92
CA VAL A 173 -7.01 1.19 -11.93
C VAL A 173 -7.45 0.47 -10.66
N PRO A 174 -6.69 -0.53 -10.17
CA PRO A 174 -7.04 -1.21 -8.93
C PRO A 174 -7.03 -0.25 -7.74
N ILE A 175 -8.02 -0.38 -6.87
CA ILE A 175 -8.11 0.39 -5.63
C ILE A 175 -7.65 -0.49 -4.47
N VAL A 176 -6.82 0.06 -3.59
CA VAL A 176 -6.45 -0.53 -2.30
C VAL A 176 -6.97 0.38 -1.20
N MET A 177 -7.70 -0.19 -0.24
CA MET A 177 -8.18 0.54 0.92
C MET A 177 -7.38 0.10 2.14
N SER A 178 -6.80 1.08 2.81
CA SER A 178 -5.95 0.90 3.98
C SER A 178 -6.51 1.68 5.17
N SER A 179 -6.23 1.23 6.39
CA SER A 179 -6.73 1.92 7.57
C SER A 179 -6.05 3.27 7.81
N GLY A 180 -4.74 3.38 7.57
CA GLY A 180 -3.91 4.50 8.01
C GLY A 180 -3.82 4.58 9.53
N ALA A 181 -4.16 3.49 10.25
CA ALA A 181 -4.34 3.50 11.70
C ALA A 181 -3.00 3.61 12.43
N SER A 182 -2.89 4.60 13.31
CA SER A 182 -1.79 4.79 14.25
C SER A 182 -2.11 4.32 15.66
N GLU A 183 -3.35 3.95 15.93
CA GLU A 183 -3.88 3.53 17.21
C GLU A 183 -4.94 2.43 17.01
N GLU A 184 -5.12 1.61 18.03
CA GLU A 184 -6.07 0.48 18.00
C GLU A 184 -7.52 0.90 17.75
N LEU A 185 -7.91 2.07 18.26
CA LEU A 185 -9.26 2.62 18.11
C LEU A 185 -9.59 3.06 16.67
N LEU A 186 -8.60 3.26 15.83
CA LEU A 186 -8.79 3.60 14.41
C LEU A 186 -8.98 2.37 13.52
N LEU A 187 -8.66 1.17 14.03
CA LEU A 187 -8.87 -0.05 13.29
C LEU A 187 -10.35 -0.44 13.21
N ARG A 188 -10.76 -0.96 12.08
CA ARG A 188 -12.09 -1.53 11.82
C ARG A 188 -11.96 -2.93 11.26
N LYS A 189 -12.98 -3.77 11.39
CA LYS A 189 -13.00 -5.06 10.70
C LYS A 189 -12.90 -4.84 9.18
N PRO A 190 -12.23 -5.73 8.43
CA PRO A 190 -12.08 -5.56 6.99
C PRO A 190 -13.39 -5.31 6.23
N ARG A 191 -14.48 -5.98 6.63
CA ARG A 191 -15.80 -5.78 6.01
C ARG A 191 -16.44 -4.45 6.40
N GLU A 192 -16.24 -3.98 7.62
CA GLU A 192 -16.68 -2.63 8.06
C GLU A 192 -15.91 -1.56 7.30
N LEU A 193 -14.56 -1.76 7.15
CA LEU A 193 -13.73 -0.89 6.34
C LEU A 193 -14.24 -0.82 4.88
N ALA A 194 -14.53 -1.98 4.28
CA ALA A 194 -15.11 -2.05 2.95
C ALA A 194 -16.49 -1.38 2.85
N SER A 195 -17.33 -1.49 3.88
CA SER A 195 -18.64 -0.85 3.89
C SER A 195 -18.55 0.69 3.87
N LEU A 196 -17.49 1.28 4.42
CA LEU A 196 -17.27 2.74 4.34
C LEU A 196 -17.05 3.23 2.90
N ALA A 197 -16.70 2.34 1.98
CA ALA A 197 -16.50 2.68 0.58
C ALA A 197 -17.79 3.13 -0.14
N SER A 198 -18.96 2.76 0.37
CA SER A 198 -20.25 3.27 -0.12
C SER A 198 -20.38 4.79 0.02
N LEU A 199 -19.66 5.41 0.96
CA LEU A 199 -19.65 6.85 1.13
C LEU A 199 -19.02 7.62 -0.06
N PHE A 200 -18.22 6.93 -0.85
CA PHE A 200 -17.59 7.48 -2.06
C PHE A 200 -17.88 6.61 -3.31
N ASP A 201 -19.08 6.02 -3.33
CA ASP A 201 -19.71 5.38 -4.47
C ASP A 201 -18.94 4.16 -5.05
N LEU A 202 -18.10 3.51 -4.23
CA LEU A 202 -17.50 2.23 -4.59
C LEU A 202 -18.47 1.08 -4.24
N ASP A 203 -18.76 0.23 -5.22
CA ASP A 203 -19.64 -0.92 -5.02
C ASP A 203 -19.05 -1.95 -4.05
N THR A 204 -19.92 -2.74 -3.40
CA THR A 204 -19.53 -3.69 -2.36
C THR A 204 -18.52 -4.74 -2.84
N ALA A 205 -18.64 -5.22 -4.09
CA ALA A 205 -17.74 -6.23 -4.61
C ALA A 205 -16.33 -5.67 -4.83
N SER A 206 -16.23 -4.48 -5.41
CA SER A 206 -14.98 -3.73 -5.60
C SER A 206 -14.36 -3.32 -4.25
N ALA A 207 -15.17 -2.88 -3.28
CA ALA A 207 -14.72 -2.55 -1.94
C ALA A 207 -14.11 -3.76 -1.20
N ILE A 208 -14.72 -4.93 -1.32
CA ILE A 208 -14.17 -6.17 -0.75
C ILE A 208 -12.86 -6.56 -1.45
N LYS A 209 -12.75 -6.39 -2.78
CA LYS A 209 -11.48 -6.61 -3.49
C LYS A 209 -10.40 -5.64 -3.02
N ALA A 210 -10.76 -4.39 -2.76
CA ALA A 210 -9.83 -3.35 -2.33
C ALA A 210 -9.19 -3.63 -0.94
N VAL A 211 -9.82 -4.43 -0.09
CA VAL A 211 -9.28 -4.86 1.23
C VAL A 211 -8.81 -6.31 1.24
N SER A 212 -8.80 -7.00 0.10
CA SER A 212 -8.43 -8.42 0.04
C SER A 212 -7.62 -8.77 -1.22
N GLU A 213 -8.27 -8.96 -2.36
CA GLU A 213 -7.66 -9.50 -3.57
C GLU A 213 -6.58 -8.56 -4.14
N ASN A 214 -6.87 -7.25 -4.23
CA ASN A 214 -5.95 -6.27 -4.81
C ASN A 214 -4.64 -6.17 -4.00
N PRO A 215 -4.66 -5.96 -2.67
CA PRO A 215 -3.43 -5.91 -1.89
C PRO A 215 -2.68 -7.25 -1.90
N VAL A 216 -3.36 -8.39 -1.79
CA VAL A 216 -2.72 -9.71 -1.83
C VAL A 216 -2.02 -9.94 -3.17
N ALA A 217 -2.61 -9.53 -4.29
CA ALA A 217 -2.01 -9.65 -5.61
C ALA A 217 -0.71 -8.83 -5.74
N ILE A 218 -0.66 -7.63 -5.14
CA ILE A 218 0.55 -6.79 -5.12
C ILE A 218 1.68 -7.50 -4.38
N VAL A 219 1.45 -7.97 -3.15
CA VAL A 219 2.48 -8.64 -2.35
C VAL A 219 2.96 -9.91 -3.04
N ARG A 220 2.04 -10.75 -3.54
CA ARG A 220 2.37 -11.97 -4.26
C ARG A 220 3.28 -11.69 -5.47
N ARG A 221 2.88 -10.76 -6.33
CA ARG A 221 3.67 -10.33 -7.50
C ARG A 221 5.06 -9.85 -7.10
N ASN A 222 5.16 -9.09 -6.01
CA ASN A 222 6.43 -8.49 -5.60
C ASN A 222 7.35 -9.50 -4.91
N ARG A 223 6.82 -10.40 -4.09
CA ARG A 223 7.57 -11.53 -3.52
C ARG A 223 8.14 -12.43 -4.61
N GLU A 224 7.36 -12.71 -5.64
CA GLU A 224 7.86 -13.45 -6.81
C GLU A 224 9.05 -12.74 -7.48
N LYS A 225 9.00 -11.40 -7.63
CA LYS A 225 10.09 -10.63 -8.23
C LYS A 225 11.32 -10.47 -7.33
N LEU A 226 11.14 -10.57 -6.01
CA LEU A 226 12.23 -10.49 -5.03
C LEU A 226 12.90 -11.85 -4.78
N ASP A 227 12.30 -12.96 -5.22
CA ASP A 227 12.92 -14.30 -5.16
C ASP A 227 14.21 -14.31 -6.00
N SER A 228 15.30 -14.78 -5.42
CA SER A 228 16.62 -14.88 -6.09
C SER A 228 16.61 -15.77 -7.33
N ARG A 229 15.60 -16.61 -7.49
CA ARG A 229 15.39 -17.49 -8.65
C ARG A 229 14.55 -16.82 -9.76
N PHE A 230 14.00 -15.63 -9.52
CA PHE A 230 13.17 -14.95 -10.49
C PHE A 230 14.03 -14.31 -11.59
N VAL A 231 13.75 -14.63 -12.85
CA VAL A 231 14.38 -14.00 -14.02
C VAL A 231 13.41 -13.09 -14.74
N ALA A 232 12.22 -13.60 -15.06
CA ALA A 232 11.14 -12.89 -15.72
C ALA A 232 9.80 -13.58 -15.41
N PRO A 233 8.65 -12.94 -15.70
CA PRO A 233 7.36 -13.61 -15.56
C PRO A 233 7.32 -14.96 -16.26
N GLY A 234 7.06 -16.03 -15.49
CA GLY A 234 7.04 -17.41 -15.99
C GLY A 234 8.42 -18.07 -16.12
N ILE A 235 9.53 -17.36 -15.87
CA ILE A 235 10.90 -17.90 -15.98
C ILE A 235 11.57 -17.84 -14.62
N ARG A 236 12.04 -19.02 -14.12
CA ARG A 236 12.79 -19.15 -12.86
C ARG A 236 14.06 -19.97 -13.06
N ILE A 237 15.09 -19.64 -12.31
CA ILE A 237 16.32 -20.43 -12.25
C ILE A 237 16.00 -21.74 -11.51
N ILE A 238 16.15 -22.89 -12.19
CA ILE A 238 15.99 -24.21 -11.59
C ILE A 238 17.33 -24.66 -10.99
N ARG A 239 18.44 -24.40 -11.68
CA ARG A 239 19.80 -24.81 -11.28
C ARG A 239 20.81 -23.78 -11.79
N ARG A 240 21.77 -23.38 -10.95
CA ARG A 240 22.93 -22.58 -11.38
C ARG A 240 24.03 -23.56 -11.83
N GLY A 241 24.68 -23.27 -12.96
CA GLY A 241 25.89 -23.99 -13.40
C GLY A 241 27.06 -23.65 -12.47
N ARG A 242 28.11 -24.50 -12.50
CA ARG A 242 29.33 -24.29 -11.70
C ARG A 242 30.09 -23.03 -12.10
N ASP A 243 29.90 -22.56 -13.31
CA ASP A 243 30.52 -21.36 -13.89
C ASP A 243 29.97 -20.02 -13.32
N CYS A 244 28.97 -20.08 -12.45
CA CYS A 244 28.35 -18.87 -11.82
C CYS A 244 28.85 -18.60 -10.39
N GLU A 245 29.82 -19.40 -9.88
CA GLU A 245 30.36 -19.23 -8.52
C GLU A 245 31.60 -18.33 -8.45
N GLU A 246 32.10 -17.82 -9.59
CA GLU A 246 33.27 -16.93 -9.66
C GLU A 246 32.90 -15.59 -10.31
N MET A 247 32.20 -14.73 -9.57
CA MET A 247 32.23 -13.27 -9.79
C MET A 247 31.83 -12.53 -8.50
#